data_abe81c225503444ba96fd55f72eccf91
#
_entry.id   abe81c225503444ba96fd55f72eccf91
#
_cell.length_a   1.000
_cell.length_b   1.000
_cell.length_c   1.000
_cell.angle_alpha   90.00
_cell.angle_beta   90.00
_cell.angle_gamma   90.00
#
_symmetry.space_group_name_H-M   'P 1'
#
loop_
_entity.id
_entity.type
_entity.pdbx_description
1 polymer ?
#
loop_
_entity_poly.entity_id
_entity_poly.type
_entity_poly.pdbx_seq_one_letter_code
_entity_poly.pdbx_strand_id
1 'polypeptide(L)'
;MKLLLDECIDRKFAREFVGYEIKTAPQMGWAGVKNGQLLEAEFDVFITVDRNLSFQQNLPQFDIAVVVLQAPSNRLADLKPLAPEVLAILATVTKGQATVVGV
;
A
#
# COMPACT_ATOMS: atom_id res chain seq x y z
N MET A 1 -6.92 -11.43 3.12
CA MET A 1 -5.79 -10.53 2.85
C MET A 1 -6.06 -9.16 3.45
N LYS A 2 -5.13 -8.68 4.23
CA LYS A 2 -5.26 -7.39 4.93
C LYS A 2 -4.40 -6.35 4.24
N LEU A 3 -4.99 -5.22 3.89
CA LEU A 3 -4.34 -4.13 3.17
C LEU A 3 -4.20 -2.91 4.07
N LEU A 4 -3.07 -2.22 3.97
CA LEU A 4 -2.85 -0.95 4.65
C LEU A 4 -2.58 0.15 3.64
N LEU A 5 -3.31 1.26 3.74
CA LEU A 5 -3.04 2.46 2.95
C LEU A 5 -2.14 3.40 3.75
N ASP A 6 -1.10 3.90 3.10
CA ASP A 6 -0.20 4.91 3.68
C ASP A 6 -0.96 6.21 3.95
N GLU A 7 -0.46 7.00 4.90
CA GLU A 7 -1.08 8.25 5.31
C GLU A 7 -1.20 9.28 4.18
N CYS A 8 -0.32 9.21 3.18
CA CYS A 8 -0.33 10.13 2.05
C CYS A 8 -1.45 9.84 1.04
N ILE A 9 -2.17 8.72 1.20
CA ILE A 9 -3.25 8.34 0.29
C ILE A 9 -4.59 8.76 0.92
N ASP A 10 -5.46 9.39 0.10
CA ASP A 10 -6.81 9.75 0.54
C ASP A 10 -7.54 8.48 1.01
N ARG A 11 -8.07 8.53 2.25
CA ARG A 11 -8.78 7.39 2.86
C ARG A 11 -9.94 6.89 2.00
N LYS A 12 -10.52 7.75 1.17
CA LYS A 12 -11.62 7.38 0.28
C LYS A 12 -11.20 6.36 -0.77
N PHE A 13 -9.91 6.25 -1.03
CA PHE A 13 -9.38 5.24 -1.95
C PHE A 13 -9.68 3.82 -1.44
N ALA A 14 -9.83 3.66 -0.14
CA ALA A 14 -10.17 2.36 0.45
C ALA A 14 -11.50 1.80 -0.08
N ARG A 15 -12.41 2.67 -0.51
CA ARG A 15 -13.71 2.28 -1.05
C ARG A 15 -13.62 1.47 -2.32
N GLU A 16 -12.49 1.54 -3.03
CA GLU A 16 -12.26 0.80 -4.27
C GLU A 16 -11.95 -0.69 -4.01
N PHE A 17 -11.67 -1.07 -2.77
CA PHE A 17 -11.22 -2.41 -2.42
C PHE A 17 -12.31 -3.20 -1.71
N VAL A 18 -13.46 -3.32 -2.37
CA VAL A 18 -14.61 -4.08 -1.86
C VAL A 18 -14.22 -5.56 -1.71
N GLY A 19 -14.54 -6.14 -0.57
CA GLY A 19 -14.22 -7.53 -0.29
C GLY A 19 -12.88 -7.74 0.39
N TYR A 20 -12.09 -6.69 0.56
CA TYR A 20 -10.81 -6.75 1.28
C TYR A 20 -10.92 -6.07 2.63
N GLU A 21 -10.17 -6.58 3.60
CA GLU A 21 -10.00 -5.93 4.87
C GLU A 21 -8.92 -4.86 4.69
N ILE A 22 -9.31 -3.58 4.74
CA ILE A 22 -8.40 -2.47 4.46
C ILE A 22 -8.48 -1.43 5.56
N LYS A 23 -7.32 -0.96 6.01
CA LYS A 23 -7.17 0.08 7.01
C LYS A 23 -6.25 1.16 6.48
N THR A 24 -6.30 2.34 7.07
CA THR A 24 -5.37 3.42 6.78
C THR A 24 -4.38 3.57 7.93
N ALA A 25 -3.18 4.09 7.64
CA ALA A 25 -2.19 4.32 8.69
C ALA A 25 -2.72 5.22 9.81
N PRO A 26 -3.44 6.33 9.51
CA PRO A 26 -4.03 7.13 10.59
C PRO A 26 -5.02 6.34 11.47
N GLN A 27 -5.83 5.45 10.89
CA GLN A 27 -6.76 4.61 11.67
C GLN A 27 -6.04 3.71 12.67
N MET A 28 -4.83 3.28 12.31
CA MET A 28 -4.00 2.43 13.17
C MET A 28 -3.19 3.25 14.20
N GLY A 29 -3.23 4.57 14.11
CA GLY A 29 -2.37 5.42 14.92
C GLY A 29 -0.92 5.40 14.45
N TRP A 30 -0.68 5.04 13.20
CA TRP A 30 0.66 4.83 12.65
C TRP A 30 1.08 5.94 11.68
N ALA A 31 0.43 7.10 11.72
CA ALA A 31 0.82 8.23 10.87
C ALA A 31 2.30 8.54 11.10
N GLY A 32 3.09 8.57 10.03
CA GLY A 32 4.54 8.79 10.10
C GLY A 32 5.35 7.54 10.44
N VAL A 33 4.71 6.42 10.75
CA VAL A 33 5.42 5.18 11.09
C VAL A 33 5.66 4.36 9.83
N LYS A 34 6.92 4.08 9.51
CA LYS A 34 7.32 3.30 8.34
C LYS A 34 8.20 2.12 8.78
N ASN A 35 7.74 1.37 9.78
CA ASN A 35 8.48 0.25 10.34
C ASN A 35 7.98 -1.06 9.74
N GLY A 36 8.84 -1.73 8.97
CA GLY A 36 8.49 -2.97 8.29
C GLY A 36 8.03 -4.09 9.22
N GLN A 37 8.65 -4.21 10.40
CA GLN A 37 8.26 -5.23 11.38
C GLN A 37 6.84 -5.00 11.90
N LEU A 38 6.49 -3.73 12.13
CA LEU A 38 5.16 -3.38 12.58
C LEU A 38 4.13 -3.64 11.50
N LEU A 39 4.45 -3.28 10.26
CA LEU A 39 3.56 -3.46 9.13
C LEU A 39 3.30 -4.94 8.84
N GLU A 40 4.34 -5.77 8.82
CA GLU A 40 4.20 -7.20 8.51
C GLU A 40 3.40 -7.96 9.57
N ALA A 41 3.42 -7.48 10.82
CA ALA A 41 2.72 -8.14 11.92
C ALA A 41 1.19 -8.10 11.73
N GLU A 42 0.68 -7.09 11.04
CA GLU A 42 -0.76 -6.85 10.95
C GLU A 42 -1.30 -6.92 9.51
N PHE A 43 -0.46 -6.73 8.50
CA PHE A 43 -0.92 -6.57 7.12
C PHE A 43 -0.14 -7.44 6.14
N ASP A 44 -0.80 -7.77 5.03
CA ASP A 44 -0.20 -8.54 3.95
C ASP A 44 0.37 -7.64 2.86
N VAL A 45 -0.27 -6.48 2.63
CA VAL A 45 0.12 -5.56 1.56
C VAL A 45 0.07 -4.13 2.08
N PHE A 46 1.12 -3.37 1.82
CA PHE A 46 1.20 -1.94 2.10
C PHE A 46 1.12 -1.18 0.79
N ILE A 47 0.14 -0.28 0.67
CA ILE A 47 -0.10 0.52 -0.54
C ILE A 47 0.32 1.95 -0.26
N THR A 48 1.23 2.48 -1.06
CA THR A 48 1.82 3.80 -0.85
C THR A 48 2.08 4.50 -2.19
N VAL A 49 2.31 5.81 -2.14
CA VAL A 49 2.85 6.58 -3.27
C VAL A 49 4.33 6.92 -3.06
N ASP A 50 4.89 6.57 -1.92
CA ASP A 50 6.28 6.89 -1.56
C ASP A 50 7.21 5.82 -2.11
N ARG A 51 8.14 6.23 -2.98
CA ARG A 51 9.13 5.34 -3.57
C ARG A 51 10.37 5.17 -2.70
N ASN A 52 10.52 6.01 -1.68
CA ASN A 52 11.72 6.05 -0.86
C ASN A 52 11.44 5.60 0.57
N LEU A 53 10.68 4.49 0.71
CA LEU A 53 10.41 3.91 2.01
C LEU A 53 11.73 3.49 2.68
N SER A 54 11.89 3.86 3.95
CA SER A 54 13.11 3.61 4.69
C SER A 54 13.46 2.13 4.81
N PHE A 55 12.45 1.25 4.78
CA PHE A 55 12.67 -0.19 4.91
C PHE A 55 12.78 -0.91 3.55
N GLN A 56 12.69 -0.18 2.42
CA GLN A 56 12.70 -0.79 1.08
C GLN A 56 13.96 -1.60 0.80
N GLN A 57 15.11 -1.14 1.29
CA GLN A 57 16.38 -1.86 1.08
C GLN A 57 16.39 -3.22 1.77
N ASN A 58 15.63 -3.35 2.86
CA ASN A 58 15.54 -4.59 3.62
C ASN A 58 14.21 -5.31 3.37
N LEU A 59 13.47 -4.91 2.35
CA LEU A 59 12.14 -5.44 2.07
C LEU A 59 12.10 -6.97 1.99
N PRO A 60 13.09 -7.66 1.37
CA PRO A 60 13.08 -9.12 1.34
C PRO A 60 13.05 -9.80 2.71
N GLN A 61 13.44 -9.07 3.77
CA GLN A 61 13.42 -9.59 5.14
C GLN A 61 12.05 -9.53 5.79
N PHE A 62 11.10 -8.79 5.19
CA PHE A 62 9.79 -8.59 5.76
C PHE A 62 8.72 -9.38 5.00
N ASP A 63 7.76 -9.91 5.75
CA ASP A 63 6.67 -10.72 5.21
C ASP A 63 5.49 -9.84 4.80
N ILE A 64 5.76 -8.84 3.96
CA ILE A 64 4.76 -7.91 3.46
C ILE A 64 5.09 -7.53 2.01
N ALA A 65 4.07 -7.46 1.17
CA ALA A 65 4.22 -6.94 -0.19
C ALA A 65 3.97 -5.43 -0.17
N VAL A 66 4.67 -4.70 -1.01
CA VAL A 66 4.49 -3.25 -1.16
C VAL A 66 3.99 -2.96 -2.56
N VAL A 67 2.94 -2.15 -2.65
CA VAL A 67 2.43 -1.63 -3.92
C VAL A 67 2.68 -0.14 -3.94
N VAL A 68 3.46 0.34 -4.90
CA VAL A 68 3.76 1.76 -5.06
C VAL A 68 2.92 2.31 -6.21
N LEU A 69 2.04 3.25 -5.90
CA LEU A 69 1.19 3.88 -6.90
C LEU A 69 1.94 5.03 -7.56
N GLN A 70 1.98 5.02 -8.87
CA GLN A 70 2.63 6.04 -9.66
C GLN A 70 1.58 6.82 -10.44
N ALA A 71 1.26 8.02 -9.95
CA ALA A 71 0.23 8.90 -10.53
C ALA A 71 0.74 10.34 -10.54
N PRO A 72 0.07 11.25 -11.28
CA PRO A 72 0.46 12.67 -11.30
C PRO A 72 0.44 13.32 -9.93
N SER A 73 -0.45 12.88 -9.03
CA SER A 73 -0.52 13.37 -7.66
C SER A 73 -1.08 12.28 -6.76
N ASN A 74 -1.17 12.58 -5.45
CA ASN A 74 -1.78 11.67 -4.48
C ASN A 74 -3.28 11.94 -4.27
N ARG A 75 -3.88 12.77 -5.12
CA ARG A 75 -5.31 13.06 -5.06
C ARG A 75 -6.12 11.83 -5.45
N LEU A 76 -7.30 11.70 -4.86
CA LEU A 76 -8.19 10.58 -5.17
C LEU A 76 -8.48 10.45 -6.66
N ALA A 77 -8.72 11.59 -7.34
CA ALA A 77 -9.01 11.60 -8.78
C ALA A 77 -7.89 10.99 -9.61
N ASP A 78 -6.63 11.15 -9.18
CA ASP A 78 -5.47 10.61 -9.88
C ASP A 78 -5.16 9.17 -9.50
N LEU A 79 -5.53 8.76 -8.29
CA LEU A 79 -5.29 7.40 -7.81
C LEU A 79 -6.40 6.43 -8.20
N LYS A 80 -7.64 6.90 -8.23
CA LYS A 80 -8.80 6.05 -8.48
C LYS A 80 -8.69 5.23 -9.78
N PRO A 81 -8.19 5.79 -10.91
CA PRO A 81 -8.01 5.00 -12.12
C PRO A 81 -7.05 3.83 -11.98
N LEU A 82 -6.16 3.84 -10.97
CA LEU A 82 -5.21 2.76 -10.73
C LEU A 82 -5.82 1.61 -9.93
N ALA A 83 -6.97 1.81 -9.28
CA ALA A 83 -7.58 0.80 -8.43
C ALA A 83 -7.82 -0.53 -9.16
N PRO A 84 -8.36 -0.56 -10.40
CA PRO A 84 -8.52 -1.83 -11.11
C PRO A 84 -7.20 -2.57 -11.32
N GLU A 85 -6.12 -1.85 -11.61
CA GLU A 85 -4.78 -2.46 -11.76
C GLU A 85 -4.30 -3.05 -10.44
N VAL A 86 -4.48 -2.32 -9.34
CA VAL A 86 -4.09 -2.82 -8.02
C VAL A 86 -4.88 -4.09 -7.70
N LEU A 87 -6.21 -4.06 -7.91
CA LEU A 87 -7.06 -5.21 -7.65
C LEU A 87 -6.61 -6.42 -8.48
N ALA A 88 -6.21 -6.20 -9.72
CA ALA A 88 -5.78 -7.28 -10.60
C ALA A 88 -4.49 -7.94 -10.12
N ILE A 89 -3.56 -7.18 -9.52
CA ILE A 89 -2.28 -7.73 -9.10
C ILE A 89 -2.29 -8.28 -7.67
N LEU A 90 -3.30 -7.98 -6.86
CA LEU A 90 -3.32 -8.41 -5.45
C LEU A 90 -3.17 -9.93 -5.30
N ALA A 91 -3.66 -10.70 -6.26
CA ALA A 91 -3.53 -12.14 -6.23
C ALA A 91 -2.11 -12.64 -6.55
N THR A 92 -1.27 -11.78 -7.15
CA THR A 92 0.05 -12.16 -7.65
C THR A 92 1.20 -11.43 -6.97
N VAL A 93 0.92 -10.46 -6.08
CA VAL A 93 1.99 -9.77 -5.37
C VAL A 93 2.75 -10.73 -4.49
N THR A 94 4.05 -10.52 -4.39
CA THR A 94 4.95 -11.37 -3.62
C THR A 94 5.42 -10.62 -2.40
N LYS A 95 5.26 -11.23 -1.21
CA LYS A 95 5.79 -10.67 0.03
C LYS A 95 7.31 -10.53 -0.08
N GLY A 96 7.82 -9.44 0.45
CA GLY A 96 9.24 -9.11 0.34
C GLY A 96 9.61 -8.38 -0.93
N GLN A 97 8.63 -8.02 -1.77
CA GLN A 97 8.87 -7.30 -3.02
C GLN A 97 7.96 -6.09 -3.15
N ALA A 98 8.45 -5.09 -3.89
CA ALA A 98 7.68 -3.91 -4.24
C ALA A 98 7.23 -4.01 -5.70
N THR A 99 5.96 -3.68 -5.95
CA THR A 99 5.39 -3.65 -7.30
C THR A 99 4.91 -2.23 -7.58
N VAL A 100 5.32 -1.65 -8.70
CA VAL A 100 4.89 -0.32 -9.11
C VAL A 100 3.67 -0.45 -10.02
N VAL A 101 2.62 0.32 -9.72
CA VAL A 101 1.38 0.37 -10.50
C VAL A 101 1.21 1.79 -11.02
N GLY A 102 0.91 1.91 -12.32
CA GLY A 102 0.73 3.18 -12.97
C GLY A 102 1.79 3.45 -14.02
N VAL A 103 1.88 4.67 -14.43
CA VAL A 103 2.75 5.08 -15.56
C VAL A 103 4.12 5.51 -15.05
#